data_8cd87a8f10b4445448fe50def3fb95d2
#
_entry.id   8cd87a8f10b4445448fe50def3fb95d2
#
_cell.length_a   1.000
_cell.length_b   1.000
_cell.length_c   1.000
_cell.angle_alpha   90.00
_cell.angle_beta   90.00
_cell.angle_gamma   90.00
#
_symmetry.space_group_name_H-M   'P 1'
#
loop_
_entity.id
_entity.type
_entity.pdbx_description
1 polymer ?
#
loop_
_entity_poly.entity_id
_entity_poly.type
_entity_poly.pdbx_seq_one_letter_code
_entity_poly.pdbx_strand_id
1 'polypeptide(L)'
;RIEFLDNLFESYLIKLFFTSFCILILINGSNFIDGVNTLTIGYYLLVLIFISLVLNDFQIQQSTSNLLNILMFTLVLLFVLNFFELLYLGDNGAYLLSFLVGIFLIDISNQIILISPYYIMNLLWFPAYENLFSIIRKIKNKKSAFNPDNYHLHHLILIYLKNRLKNIKLANSLTGCSINSYNL
;
A
#
# COMPACT_ATOMS: atom_id res chain seq x y z
N ARG A 1 -11.44 13.16 -17.23
CA ARG A 1 -11.30 12.09 -18.22
C ARG A 1 -10.30 12.55 -19.27
N ILE A 2 -9.43 11.66 -19.68
CA ILE A 2 -8.44 11.91 -20.74
C ILE A 2 -8.87 11.04 -21.91
N GLU A 3 -9.44 11.64 -22.95
CA GLU A 3 -10.02 10.94 -24.13
C GLU A 3 -9.06 9.90 -24.73
N PHE A 4 -7.78 10.24 -24.83
CA PHE A 4 -6.78 9.31 -25.35
C PHE A 4 -6.69 8.02 -24.53
N LEU A 5 -6.74 8.12 -23.18
CA LEU A 5 -6.71 6.96 -22.30
C LEU A 5 -8.04 6.18 -22.35
N ASP A 6 -9.16 6.90 -22.42
CA ASP A 6 -10.48 6.28 -22.53
C ASP A 6 -10.56 5.42 -23.80
N ASN A 7 -10.11 5.93 -24.95
CA ASN A 7 -10.05 5.18 -26.23
C ASN A 7 -9.07 3.99 -26.16
N LEU A 8 -7.90 4.17 -25.52
CA LEU A 8 -6.93 3.09 -25.35
C LEU A 8 -7.51 1.95 -24.51
N PHE A 9 -8.27 2.28 -23.48
CA PHE A 9 -8.89 1.31 -22.56
C PHE A 9 -10.25 0.77 -23.03
N GLU A 10 -10.70 1.04 -24.26
CA GLU A 10 -11.84 0.35 -24.85
C GLU A 10 -11.53 -1.14 -25.07
N SER A 11 -10.29 -1.48 -25.42
CA SER A 11 -9.88 -2.87 -25.58
C SER A 11 -9.79 -3.60 -24.23
N TYR A 12 -10.53 -4.69 -24.09
CA TYR A 12 -10.50 -5.55 -22.90
C TYR A 12 -9.10 -6.05 -22.58
N LEU A 13 -8.32 -6.46 -23.59
CA LEU A 13 -6.97 -6.96 -23.38
C LEU A 13 -6.04 -5.87 -22.82
N ILE A 14 -6.14 -4.65 -23.33
CA ILE A 14 -5.34 -3.52 -22.84
C ILE A 14 -5.70 -3.21 -21.39
N LYS A 15 -6.99 -3.17 -21.06
CA LYS A 15 -7.44 -3.02 -19.66
C LYS A 15 -6.84 -4.10 -18.75
N LEU A 16 -6.93 -5.36 -19.17
CA LEU A 16 -6.45 -6.50 -18.40
C LEU A 16 -4.95 -6.41 -18.13
N PHE A 17 -4.15 -6.16 -19.19
CA PHE A 17 -2.70 -6.00 -19.05
C PHE A 17 -2.33 -4.83 -18.16
N PHE A 18 -2.97 -3.68 -18.35
CA PHE A 18 -2.69 -2.49 -17.55
C PHE A 18 -3.05 -2.69 -16.08
N THR A 19 -4.22 -3.24 -15.79
CA THR A 19 -4.67 -3.53 -14.42
C THR A 19 -3.74 -4.55 -13.74
N SER A 20 -3.38 -5.61 -14.45
CA SER A 20 -2.44 -6.60 -13.93
C SER A 20 -1.07 -5.99 -13.64
N PHE A 21 -0.59 -5.11 -14.51
CA PHE A 21 0.67 -4.37 -14.31
C PHE A 21 0.61 -3.46 -13.08
N CYS A 22 -0.49 -2.73 -12.88
CA CYS A 22 -0.70 -1.90 -11.68
C CYS A 22 -0.71 -2.74 -10.39
N ILE A 23 -1.39 -3.89 -10.40
CA ILE A 23 -1.41 -4.81 -9.26
C ILE A 23 0.00 -5.37 -8.98
N LEU A 24 0.78 -5.73 -10.00
CA LEU A 24 2.17 -6.18 -9.82
C LEU A 24 3.06 -5.09 -9.21
N ILE A 25 2.91 -3.84 -9.63
CA ILE A 25 3.62 -2.70 -9.02
C ILE A 25 3.24 -2.56 -7.55
N LEU A 26 1.95 -2.66 -7.23
CA LEU A 26 1.44 -2.54 -5.87
C LEU A 26 1.98 -3.65 -4.97
N ILE A 27 1.93 -4.90 -5.42
CA ILE A 27 2.43 -6.08 -4.69
C ILE A 27 3.94 -5.93 -4.39
N ASN A 28 4.74 -5.62 -5.41
CA ASN A 28 6.17 -5.44 -5.23
C ASN A 28 6.52 -4.23 -4.36
N GLY A 29 5.80 -3.12 -4.57
CA GLY A 29 5.99 -1.92 -3.74
C GLY A 29 5.65 -2.17 -2.28
N SER A 30 4.61 -2.94 -2.01
CA SER A 30 4.21 -3.33 -0.66
C SER A 30 5.27 -4.17 0.04
N ASN A 31 5.91 -5.07 -0.67
CA ASN A 31 7.03 -5.81 -0.14
C ASN A 31 8.24 -4.91 0.19
N PHE A 32 8.50 -3.89 -0.63
CA PHE A 32 9.58 -2.93 -0.35
C PHE A 32 9.32 -2.07 0.89
N ILE A 33 8.07 -1.74 1.19
CA ILE A 33 7.73 -0.97 2.40
C ILE A 33 7.58 -1.83 3.65
N ASP A 34 7.53 -3.17 3.53
CA ASP A 34 7.41 -4.10 4.68
C ASP A 34 8.74 -4.30 5.43
N GLY A 35 9.57 -3.28 5.49
CA GLY A 35 10.87 -3.33 6.17
C GLY A 35 10.84 -2.95 7.66
N VAL A 36 9.74 -2.41 8.16
CA VAL A 36 9.54 -2.02 9.56
C VAL A 36 8.12 -2.33 10.02
N ASN A 37 7.96 -2.61 11.31
CA ASN A 37 6.65 -2.90 11.88
C ASN A 37 5.69 -1.72 11.67
N THR A 38 4.41 -2.03 11.57
CA THR A 38 3.29 -1.09 11.42
C THR A 38 3.23 -0.32 10.09
N LEU A 39 4.28 -0.31 9.28
CA LEU A 39 4.29 0.51 8.07
C LEU A 39 3.29 -0.01 7.04
N THR A 40 3.44 -1.24 6.57
CA THR A 40 2.58 -1.81 5.52
C THR A 40 1.15 -1.99 5.98
N ILE A 41 0.97 -2.58 7.18
CA ILE A 41 -0.38 -2.82 7.73
C ILE A 41 -1.08 -1.48 8.01
N GLY A 42 -0.38 -0.53 8.65
CA GLY A 42 -0.91 0.79 8.95
C GLY A 42 -1.25 1.58 7.70
N TYR A 43 -0.41 1.52 6.67
CA TYR A 43 -0.68 2.17 5.40
C TYR A 43 -1.98 1.68 4.77
N TYR A 44 -2.18 0.37 4.64
CA TYR A 44 -3.41 -0.18 4.07
C TYR A 44 -4.63 0.05 4.96
N LEU A 45 -4.46 0.06 6.28
CA LEU A 45 -5.54 0.45 7.19
C LEU A 45 -5.99 1.90 6.91
N LEU A 46 -5.06 2.83 6.72
CA LEU A 46 -5.38 4.21 6.38
C LEU A 46 -6.05 4.33 5.01
N VAL A 47 -5.58 3.61 4.00
CA VAL A 47 -6.23 3.54 2.68
C VAL A 47 -7.69 3.12 2.82
N LEU A 48 -7.99 2.07 3.61
CA LEU A 48 -9.35 1.61 3.85
C LEU A 48 -10.18 2.62 4.66
N ILE A 49 -9.58 3.32 5.62
CA ILE A 49 -10.27 4.39 6.36
C ILE A 49 -10.67 5.53 5.40
N PHE A 50 -9.74 6.01 4.56
CA PHE A 50 -10.06 7.08 3.61
C PHE A 50 -11.11 6.68 2.60
N ILE A 51 -11.04 5.48 2.05
CA ILE A 51 -12.09 5.02 1.14
C ILE A 51 -13.43 4.87 1.87
N SER A 52 -13.45 4.42 3.12
CA SER A 52 -14.67 4.30 3.92
C SER A 52 -15.36 5.65 4.17
N LEU A 53 -14.57 6.71 4.38
CA LEU A 53 -15.11 8.06 4.54
C LEU A 53 -15.81 8.55 3.26
N VAL A 54 -15.23 8.27 2.10
CA VAL A 54 -15.85 8.59 0.82
C VAL A 54 -17.09 7.73 0.57
N LEU A 55 -17.06 6.46 0.95
CA LEU A 55 -18.16 5.53 0.74
C LEU A 55 -19.42 5.84 1.58
N ASN A 56 -19.28 6.58 2.67
CA ASN A 56 -20.43 6.98 3.50
C ASN A 56 -21.48 7.79 2.72
N ASP A 57 -21.07 8.48 1.66
CA ASP A 57 -21.97 9.29 0.83
C ASP A 57 -22.63 8.47 -0.30
N PHE A 58 -22.30 7.18 -0.42
CA PHE A 58 -22.78 6.33 -1.51
C PHE A 58 -23.51 5.09 -1.00
N GLN A 59 -24.50 4.65 -1.77
CA GLN A 59 -25.12 3.34 -1.55
C GLN A 59 -24.24 2.26 -2.21
N ILE A 60 -23.59 1.45 -1.40
CA ILE A 60 -22.77 0.33 -1.83
C ILE A 60 -23.50 -0.99 -1.57
N GLN A 61 -23.12 -2.02 -2.31
CA GLN A 61 -23.65 -3.37 -2.07
C GLN A 61 -23.30 -3.84 -0.64
N GLN A 62 -24.24 -4.51 0.00
CA GLN A 62 -24.05 -5.02 1.37
C GLN A 62 -22.83 -5.96 1.47
N SER A 63 -22.56 -6.76 0.43
CA SER A 63 -21.38 -7.62 0.36
C SER A 63 -20.07 -6.83 0.40
N THR A 64 -19.99 -5.72 -0.33
CA THR A 64 -18.82 -4.84 -0.37
C THR A 64 -18.61 -4.12 0.98
N SER A 65 -19.71 -3.66 1.60
CA SER A 65 -19.64 -3.07 2.95
C SER A 65 -19.18 -4.10 4.00
N ASN A 66 -19.68 -5.31 3.95
CA ASN A 66 -19.25 -6.39 4.85
C ASN A 66 -17.77 -6.73 4.66
N LEU A 67 -17.30 -6.79 3.41
CA LEU A 67 -15.89 -7.06 3.10
C LEU A 67 -14.98 -5.93 3.63
N LEU A 68 -15.39 -4.66 3.44
CA LEU A 68 -14.66 -3.51 4.00
C LEU A 68 -14.50 -3.63 5.52
N ASN A 69 -15.60 -3.92 6.22
CA ASN A 69 -15.58 -4.04 7.67
C ASN A 69 -14.69 -5.21 8.15
N ILE A 70 -14.74 -6.35 7.45
CA ILE A 70 -13.88 -7.51 7.75
C ILE A 70 -12.40 -7.14 7.53
N LEU A 71 -12.07 -6.50 6.41
CA LEU A 71 -10.70 -6.08 6.11
C LEU A 71 -10.20 -5.08 7.15
N MET A 72 -10.98 -4.05 7.48
CA MET A 72 -10.60 -3.05 8.49
C MET A 72 -10.39 -3.69 9.86
N PHE A 73 -11.31 -4.54 10.32
CA PHE A 73 -11.17 -5.23 11.60
C PHE A 73 -9.92 -6.11 11.64
N THR A 74 -9.68 -6.87 10.57
CA THR A 74 -8.49 -7.73 10.45
C THR A 74 -7.22 -6.88 10.49
N LEU A 75 -7.16 -5.77 9.77
CA LEU A 75 -5.99 -4.90 9.74
C LEU A 75 -5.74 -4.21 11.09
N VAL A 76 -6.78 -3.80 11.82
CA VAL A 76 -6.63 -3.27 13.18
C VAL A 76 -6.02 -4.32 14.11
N LEU A 77 -6.49 -5.55 14.07
CA LEU A 77 -5.95 -6.64 14.88
C LEU A 77 -4.48 -6.93 14.51
N LEU A 78 -4.19 -7.05 13.22
CA LEU A 78 -2.83 -7.27 12.73
C LEU A 78 -1.90 -6.10 13.10
N PHE A 79 -2.38 -4.85 13.02
CA PHE A 79 -1.62 -3.66 13.40
C PHE A 79 -1.20 -3.70 14.87
N VAL A 80 -2.15 -4.03 15.77
CA VAL A 80 -1.86 -4.14 17.20
C VAL A 80 -0.84 -5.25 17.47
N LEU A 81 -1.03 -6.43 16.90
CA LEU A 81 -0.09 -7.56 17.09
C LEU A 81 1.30 -7.25 16.53
N ASN A 82 1.37 -6.58 15.37
CA ASN A 82 2.62 -6.20 14.74
C ASN A 82 3.32 -5.06 15.50
N PHE A 83 2.56 -4.11 16.07
CA PHE A 83 3.11 -3.03 16.91
C PHE A 83 3.86 -3.59 18.12
N PHE A 84 3.33 -4.63 18.77
CA PHE A 84 3.95 -5.28 19.92
C PHE A 84 4.95 -6.38 19.55
N GLU A 85 5.27 -6.54 18.25
CA GLU A 85 6.17 -7.59 17.72
C GLU A 85 5.71 -9.03 18.02
N LEU A 86 4.41 -9.23 18.19
CA LEU A 86 3.80 -10.55 18.38
C LEU A 86 3.54 -11.25 17.04
N LEU A 87 3.49 -10.49 15.95
CA LEU A 87 3.28 -10.99 14.60
C LEU A 87 4.09 -10.15 13.60
N TYR A 88 4.72 -10.82 12.64
CA TYR A 88 5.37 -10.19 11.49
C TYR A 88 4.60 -10.54 10.22
N LEU A 89 4.42 -9.55 9.35
CA LEU A 89 3.65 -9.72 8.11
C LEU A 89 4.41 -10.63 7.12
N GLY A 90 5.68 -10.31 6.87
CA GLY A 90 6.55 -11.00 5.93
C GLY A 90 6.10 -10.87 4.47
N ASP A 91 6.95 -11.30 3.55
CA ASP A 91 6.73 -11.15 2.11
C ASP A 91 5.37 -11.67 1.65
N ASN A 92 5.00 -12.88 2.07
CA ASN A 92 3.72 -13.49 1.69
C ASN A 92 2.51 -12.70 2.22
N GLY A 93 2.62 -12.18 3.44
CA GLY A 93 1.57 -11.35 4.03
C GLY A 93 1.44 -10.01 3.30
N ALA A 94 2.56 -9.36 2.97
CA ALA A 94 2.58 -8.11 2.21
C ALA A 94 1.96 -8.30 0.81
N TYR A 95 2.30 -9.40 0.12
CA TYR A 95 1.72 -9.75 -1.20
C TYR A 95 0.22 -9.99 -1.12
N LEU A 96 -0.22 -10.81 -0.17
CA LEU A 96 -1.64 -11.12 0.00
C LEU A 96 -2.45 -9.87 0.35
N LEU A 97 -1.97 -9.08 1.30
CA LEU A 97 -2.66 -7.87 1.76
C LEU A 97 -2.80 -6.85 0.64
N SER A 98 -1.71 -6.56 -0.08
CA SER A 98 -1.73 -5.60 -1.19
C SER A 98 -2.63 -6.07 -2.34
N PHE A 99 -2.63 -7.35 -2.65
CA PHE A 99 -3.51 -7.93 -3.66
C PHE A 99 -4.98 -7.79 -3.25
N LEU A 100 -5.34 -8.18 -2.01
CA LEU A 100 -6.71 -8.09 -1.53
C LEU A 100 -7.23 -6.65 -1.52
N VAL A 101 -6.43 -5.70 -1.00
CA VAL A 101 -6.83 -4.28 -1.00
C VAL A 101 -6.90 -3.74 -2.43
N GLY A 102 -5.95 -4.10 -3.30
CA GLY A 102 -5.96 -3.69 -4.70
C GLY A 102 -7.23 -4.15 -5.44
N ILE A 103 -7.60 -5.42 -5.33
CA ILE A 103 -8.84 -5.95 -5.93
C ILE A 103 -10.08 -5.28 -5.34
N PHE A 104 -10.11 -5.07 -4.02
CA PHE A 104 -11.22 -4.39 -3.35
C PHE A 104 -11.42 -2.96 -3.88
N LEU A 105 -10.34 -2.20 -4.08
CA LEU A 105 -10.41 -0.83 -4.62
C LEU A 105 -10.85 -0.82 -6.09
N ILE A 106 -10.45 -1.81 -6.89
CA ILE A 106 -10.93 -1.97 -8.26
C ILE A 106 -12.44 -2.25 -8.27
N ASP A 107 -12.91 -3.13 -7.39
CA ASP A 107 -14.34 -3.46 -7.29
C ASP A 107 -15.16 -2.21 -6.93
N ILE A 108 -14.72 -1.42 -5.96
CA ILE A 108 -15.36 -0.14 -5.59
C ILE A 108 -15.38 0.83 -6.77
N SER A 109 -14.28 0.98 -7.49
CA SER A 109 -14.21 1.86 -8.66
C SER A 109 -15.18 1.45 -9.77
N ASN A 110 -15.45 0.16 -9.90
CA ASN A 110 -16.43 -0.35 -10.86
C ASN A 110 -17.88 -0.14 -10.40
N GLN A 111 -18.14 -0.19 -9.10
CA GLN A 111 -19.48 0.03 -8.54
C GLN A 111 -19.87 1.51 -8.51
N ILE A 112 -18.90 2.40 -8.28
CA ILE A 112 -19.15 3.84 -8.10
C ILE A 112 -18.35 4.64 -9.13
N ILE A 113 -19.00 5.01 -10.22
CA ILE A 113 -18.40 5.77 -11.35
C ILE A 113 -17.82 7.12 -10.90
N LEU A 114 -18.34 7.70 -9.81
CA LEU A 114 -17.86 8.98 -9.27
C LEU A 114 -16.50 8.86 -8.58
N ILE A 115 -16.11 7.66 -8.14
CA ILE A 115 -14.77 7.42 -7.60
C ILE A 115 -13.79 7.33 -8.77
N SER A 116 -13.02 8.40 -8.92
CA SER A 116 -12.03 8.47 -9.99
C SER A 116 -10.91 7.44 -9.79
N PRO A 117 -10.48 6.73 -10.84
CA PRO A 117 -9.27 5.90 -10.79
C PRO A 117 -8.03 6.67 -10.33
N TYR A 118 -7.94 7.96 -10.63
CA TYR A 118 -6.84 8.83 -10.15
C TYR A 118 -6.85 9.00 -8.63
N TYR A 119 -8.03 9.02 -8.01
CA TYR A 119 -8.13 9.03 -6.55
C TYR A 119 -7.55 7.76 -5.94
N ILE A 120 -7.88 6.60 -6.50
CA ILE A 120 -7.32 5.32 -6.07
C ILE A 120 -5.80 5.28 -6.28
N MET A 121 -5.31 5.75 -7.44
CA MET A 121 -3.87 5.85 -7.69
C MET A 121 -3.18 6.75 -6.65
N ASN A 122 -3.81 7.86 -6.28
CA ASN A 122 -3.29 8.76 -5.25
C ASN A 122 -3.29 8.11 -3.86
N LEU A 123 -4.30 7.30 -3.52
CA LEU A 123 -4.30 6.52 -2.29
C LEU A 123 -3.19 5.46 -2.24
N LEU A 124 -2.80 4.93 -3.39
CA LEU A 124 -1.79 3.87 -3.52
C LEU A 124 -0.41 4.37 -3.96
N TRP A 125 -0.16 5.68 -3.87
CA TRP A 125 1.05 6.30 -4.39
C TRP A 125 2.34 5.81 -3.72
N PHE A 126 2.32 5.59 -2.40
CA PHE A 126 3.53 5.34 -1.62
C PHE A 126 4.22 4.01 -1.96
N PRO A 127 3.55 2.84 -2.02
CA PRO A 127 4.17 1.60 -2.49
C PRO A 127 4.67 1.71 -3.93
N ALA A 128 3.91 2.36 -4.81
CA ALA A 128 4.30 2.57 -6.21
C ALA A 128 5.55 3.45 -6.32
N TYR A 129 5.61 4.53 -5.53
CA TYR A 129 6.76 5.43 -5.46
C TYR A 129 8.03 4.71 -4.97
N GLU A 130 7.94 3.96 -3.86
CA GLU A 130 9.07 3.21 -3.32
C GLU A 130 9.60 2.17 -4.32
N ASN A 131 8.71 1.47 -5.03
CA ASN A 131 9.08 0.55 -6.09
C ASN A 131 9.84 1.27 -7.22
N LEU A 132 9.26 2.33 -7.77
CA LEU A 132 9.84 3.11 -8.87
C LEU A 132 11.20 3.72 -8.46
N PHE A 133 11.25 4.31 -7.26
CA PHE A 133 12.47 4.94 -6.74
C PHE A 133 13.59 3.93 -6.51
N SER A 134 13.26 2.72 -6.04
CA SER A 134 14.23 1.62 -5.91
C SER A 134 14.81 1.23 -7.27
N ILE A 135 13.97 1.10 -8.30
CA ILE A 135 14.41 0.77 -9.66
C ILE A 135 15.35 1.85 -10.21
N ILE A 136 14.94 3.12 -10.15
CA ILE A 136 15.75 4.26 -10.65
C ILE A 136 17.11 4.30 -9.95
N ARG A 137 17.14 4.13 -8.63
CA ARG A 137 18.37 4.15 -7.85
C ARG A 137 19.31 2.99 -8.22
N LYS A 138 18.78 1.78 -8.44
CA LYS A 138 19.57 0.63 -8.89
C LYS A 138 20.16 0.86 -10.27
N ILE A 139 19.38 1.37 -11.21
CA ILE A 139 19.85 1.71 -12.57
C ILE A 139 20.97 2.76 -12.47
N LYS A 140 20.77 3.86 -11.72
CA LYS A 140 21.77 4.92 -11.56
C LYS A 140 23.07 4.42 -10.95
N ASN A 141 22.99 3.49 -9.99
CA ASN A 141 24.16 2.94 -9.30
C ASN A 141 24.76 1.71 -10.02
N LYS A 142 24.29 1.37 -11.22
CA LYS A 142 24.71 0.19 -12.00
C LYS A 142 24.69 -1.11 -11.17
N LYS A 143 23.76 -1.23 -10.22
CA LYS A 143 23.56 -2.41 -9.40
C LYS A 143 22.56 -3.35 -10.06
N SER A 144 22.75 -4.67 -9.86
CA SER A 144 21.77 -5.66 -10.29
C SER A 144 20.41 -5.43 -9.60
N ALA A 145 19.33 -5.69 -10.34
CA ALA A 145 17.98 -5.60 -9.80
C ALA A 145 17.74 -6.51 -8.57
N PHE A 146 18.50 -7.61 -8.48
CA PHE A 146 18.40 -8.61 -7.41
C PHE A 146 19.18 -8.25 -6.12
N ASN A 147 20.05 -7.23 -6.17
CA ASN A 147 20.79 -6.85 -4.96
C ASN A 147 19.87 -6.11 -3.97
N PRO A 148 19.95 -6.45 -2.65
CA PRO A 148 19.21 -5.76 -1.62
C PRO A 148 19.58 -4.27 -1.62
N ASP A 149 18.61 -3.42 -1.34
CA ASP A 149 18.75 -1.99 -1.28
C ASP A 149 18.39 -1.50 0.12
N ASN A 150 19.36 -0.92 0.82
CA ASN A 150 19.21 -0.46 2.21
C ASN A 150 18.91 1.04 2.31
N TYR A 151 18.64 1.72 1.19
CA TYR A 151 18.39 3.17 1.15
C TYR A 151 16.90 3.54 1.01
N HIS A 152 16.01 2.68 1.53
CA HIS A 152 14.58 3.01 1.63
C HIS A 152 14.35 4.03 2.75
N LEU A 153 13.31 4.87 2.59
CA LEU A 153 12.96 5.91 3.56
C LEU A 153 12.81 5.34 4.99
N HIS A 154 12.15 4.20 5.13
CA HIS A 154 11.93 3.58 6.43
C HIS A 154 13.25 3.16 7.12
N HIS A 155 14.27 2.73 6.39
CA HIS A 155 15.58 2.41 6.97
C HIS A 155 16.26 3.66 7.55
N LEU A 156 16.20 4.79 6.85
CA LEU A 156 16.81 6.05 7.31
C LEU A 156 16.13 6.56 8.57
N ILE A 157 14.80 6.54 8.63
CA ILE A 157 14.03 6.96 9.80
C ILE A 157 14.26 5.99 10.98
N LEU A 158 14.33 4.69 10.70
CA LEU A 158 14.63 3.68 11.73
C LEU A 158 16.00 3.92 12.37
N ILE A 159 17.03 4.20 11.59
CA ILE A 159 18.37 4.52 12.11
C ILE A 159 18.30 5.77 12.99
N TYR A 160 17.61 6.81 12.54
CA TYR A 160 17.43 8.04 13.32
C TYR A 160 16.73 7.77 14.67
N LEU A 161 15.63 7.01 14.66
CA LEU A 161 14.87 6.70 15.86
C LEU A 161 15.63 5.75 16.80
N LYS A 162 16.38 4.78 16.29
CA LYS A 162 17.26 3.91 17.10
C LYS A 162 18.31 4.71 17.87
N ASN A 163 18.83 5.79 17.28
CA ASN A 163 19.79 6.64 17.97
C ASN A 163 19.15 7.52 19.07
N ARG A 164 17.83 7.73 19.00
CA ARG A 164 17.09 8.55 19.97
C ARG A 164 16.43 7.73 21.08
N LEU A 165 15.97 6.53 20.75
CA LEU A 165 15.21 5.67 21.65
C LEU A 165 16.08 4.52 22.13
N LYS A 166 16.08 4.29 23.45
CA LYS A 166 16.82 3.15 24.07
C LYS A 166 16.19 1.79 23.71
N ASN A 167 14.87 1.78 23.41
CA ASN A 167 14.14 0.55 23.08
C ASN A 167 14.08 0.38 21.54
N ILE A 168 14.84 -0.58 21.03
CA ILE A 168 14.93 -0.87 19.59
C ILE A 168 13.60 -1.34 19.02
N LYS A 169 12.83 -2.14 19.77
CA LYS A 169 11.52 -2.64 19.35
C LYS A 169 10.53 -1.49 19.15
N LEU A 170 10.47 -0.60 20.14
CA LEU A 170 9.62 0.59 20.05
C LEU A 170 10.05 1.50 18.89
N ALA A 171 11.36 1.66 18.66
CA ALA A 171 11.87 2.43 17.54
C ALA A 171 11.41 1.86 16.20
N ASN A 172 11.38 0.53 16.06
CA ASN A 172 10.91 -0.14 14.84
C ASN A 172 9.42 0.16 14.57
N SER A 173 8.55 -0.08 15.54
CA SER A 173 7.11 0.17 15.39
C SER A 173 6.75 1.65 15.24
N LEU A 174 7.45 2.55 15.96
CA LEU A 174 7.26 3.99 15.79
C LEU A 174 7.76 4.52 14.45
N THR A 175 8.71 3.86 13.80
CA THR A 175 9.13 4.21 12.45
C THR A 175 7.98 4.10 11.47
N GLY A 176 7.27 2.96 11.47
CA GLY A 176 6.12 2.77 10.60
C GLY A 176 4.98 3.75 10.90
N CYS A 177 4.67 3.97 12.19
CA CYS A 177 3.67 4.96 12.58
C CYS A 177 4.03 6.37 12.11
N SER A 178 5.30 6.78 12.25
CA SER A 178 5.76 8.10 11.82
C SER A 178 5.60 8.30 10.32
N ILE A 179 6.01 7.32 9.51
CA ILE A 179 5.88 7.38 8.05
C ILE A 179 4.42 7.45 7.66
N ASN A 180 3.56 6.63 8.26
CA ASN A 180 2.14 6.63 7.98
C ASN A 180 1.48 7.98 8.32
N SER A 181 1.93 8.67 9.36
CA SER A 181 1.42 10.01 9.69
C SER A 181 1.84 11.10 8.70
N TYR A 182 2.89 10.88 7.90
CA TYR A 182 3.30 11.80 6.83
C TYR A 182 2.69 11.44 5.46
N ASN A 183 2.25 10.20 5.27
CA ASN A 183 1.65 9.74 4.02
C ASN A 183 0.17 10.16 3.87
N LEU A 184 -0.37 10.80 4.87
CA LEU A 184 -1.72 11.39 4.95
C LEU A 184 -1.73 12.86 4.55
#